data_55c8ad70af36765862055803b48349fe
#
_entry.id   55c8ad70af36765862055803b48349fe
#
_cell.length_a   1.000
_cell.length_b   1.000
_cell.length_c   1.000
_cell.angle_alpha   90.00
_cell.angle_beta   90.00
_cell.angle_gamma   90.00
#
_symmetry.space_group_name_H-M   'P 1'
#
loop_
_entity.id
_entity.type
_entity.pdbx_description
1 polymer ?
#
loop_
_entity_poly.entity_id
_entity_poly.type
_entity_poly.pdbx_seq_one_letter_code
_entity_poly.pdbx_strand_id
1 'polypeptide(L)'
;MASFFGEVVFPVSRAFWEEEDENGSNGHTVSQKEFSVRWLKEKPTEMDTLILVEGEMLIEFSRQCLCQNSEEVCLVEDEDERKMCIIYQVNNGTYLCVVSPRFDVKFSGKLVDKISELILNVKCTISITCRHMSQFKCKDRPTVPSFLRMLRTKHGESISSSKEILLEQPNIVYGIAAGVLSYAEFMELPSVLYVLYTDSFVLDSVSAEPLLKLFTTMNCTLHNTTFTGENFFNKGNLYM
;
A
#
# COMPACT_ATOMS: atom_id res chain seq x y z
N MET A 1 -35.75 56.15 -2.62
CA MET A 1 -34.37 55.69 -2.44
C MET A 1 -34.44 54.23 -2.07
N ALA A 2 -34.19 53.36 -2.99
CA ALA A 2 -34.14 51.90 -2.76
C ALA A 2 -32.70 51.54 -2.37
N SER A 3 -32.52 51.04 -1.18
CA SER A 3 -31.22 50.51 -0.73
C SER A 3 -31.04 49.14 -1.34
N PHE A 4 -30.10 49.03 -2.28
CA PHE A 4 -29.57 47.75 -2.70
C PHE A 4 -28.69 47.17 -1.58
N PHE A 5 -29.26 46.42 -0.69
CA PHE A 5 -28.48 45.47 0.10
C PHE A 5 -28.32 44.25 -0.78
N GLY A 6 -27.11 44.00 -1.23
CA GLY A 6 -26.78 42.76 -1.93
C GLY A 6 -27.15 41.59 -1.10
N GLU A 7 -27.90 40.66 -1.66
CA GLU A 7 -28.23 39.37 -1.06
C GLU A 7 -26.91 38.65 -0.72
N VAL A 8 -26.69 38.42 0.55
CA VAL A 8 -25.52 37.63 1.02
C VAL A 8 -25.79 36.17 0.74
N VAL A 9 -25.31 35.70 -0.39
CA VAL A 9 -25.35 34.27 -0.71
C VAL A 9 -24.30 33.59 0.16
N PHE A 10 -24.76 32.85 1.16
CA PHE A 10 -23.87 32.01 1.94
C PHE A 10 -23.32 30.89 1.04
N PRO A 11 -22.01 30.59 1.09
CA PRO A 11 -21.46 29.45 0.35
C PRO A 11 -22.16 28.19 0.81
N VAL A 12 -22.78 27.48 -0.12
CA VAL A 12 -23.45 26.19 0.14
C VAL A 12 -22.35 25.24 0.61
N SER A 13 -22.50 24.71 1.82
CA SER A 13 -21.58 23.73 2.39
C SER A 13 -21.57 22.49 1.51
N ARG A 14 -20.40 21.87 1.36
CA ARG A 14 -20.21 20.62 0.58
C ARG A 14 -21.13 19.49 1.05
N ALA A 15 -21.51 19.50 2.34
CA ALA A 15 -22.49 18.58 2.91
C ALA A 15 -23.92 18.75 2.35
N PHE A 16 -24.26 19.94 1.79
CA PHE A 16 -25.56 20.20 1.21
C PHE A 16 -25.73 19.62 -0.19
N TRP A 17 -24.63 19.34 -0.90
CA TRP A 17 -24.67 18.75 -2.24
C TRP A 17 -24.93 17.25 -2.21
N GLU A 18 -24.64 16.58 -1.10
CA GLU A 18 -24.87 15.14 -0.95
C GLU A 18 -26.34 14.81 -0.70
N GLU A 19 -27.14 15.75 -0.11
CA GLU A 19 -28.57 15.53 0.15
C GLU A 19 -29.46 15.73 -1.09
N GLU A 20 -29.03 16.53 -2.09
CA GLU A 20 -29.80 16.73 -3.32
C GLU A 20 -29.66 15.56 -4.30
N ASP A 21 -28.55 14.79 -4.25
CA ASP A 21 -28.34 13.62 -5.09
C ASP A 21 -29.09 12.37 -4.62
N GLU A 22 -29.54 12.31 -3.37
CA GLU A 22 -30.35 11.18 -2.86
C GLU A 22 -31.79 11.16 -3.42
N ASN A 23 -32.31 12.29 -3.94
CA ASN A 23 -33.65 12.38 -4.52
C ASN A 23 -33.69 12.34 -6.04
N GLY A 24 -32.55 12.38 -6.71
CA GLY A 24 -32.40 12.14 -8.15
C GLY A 24 -32.35 10.65 -8.43
N SER A 25 -33.46 10.09 -8.90
CA SER A 25 -33.61 8.71 -9.35
C SER A 25 -32.63 8.33 -10.47
N ASN A 26 -31.38 8.12 -10.12
CA ASN A 26 -30.44 7.24 -10.79
C ASN A 26 -29.50 6.69 -9.72
N GLY A 27 -29.93 5.60 -9.11
CA GLY A 27 -29.10 4.85 -8.19
C GLY A 27 -27.78 4.48 -8.87
N HIS A 28 -26.75 5.28 -8.67
CA HIS A 28 -25.42 4.75 -8.63
C HIS A 28 -25.38 3.84 -7.41
N THR A 29 -25.90 2.64 -7.58
CA THR A 29 -25.53 1.52 -6.73
C THR A 29 -24.01 1.52 -6.77
N VAL A 30 -23.39 2.04 -5.72
CA VAL A 30 -21.97 1.83 -5.45
C VAL A 30 -21.84 0.32 -5.54
N SER A 31 -21.27 -0.16 -6.63
CA SER A 31 -21.06 -1.58 -6.87
C SER A 31 -20.44 -2.14 -5.59
N GLN A 32 -21.22 -2.88 -4.83
CA GLN A 32 -20.78 -3.48 -3.58
C GLN A 32 -19.87 -4.64 -3.99
N LYS A 33 -18.63 -4.32 -4.46
CA LYS A 33 -17.63 -5.37 -4.68
C LYS A 33 -17.38 -6.06 -3.36
N GLU A 34 -17.70 -7.33 -3.30
CA GLU A 34 -17.34 -8.18 -2.19
C GLU A 34 -16.00 -8.88 -2.49
N PHE A 35 -15.22 -9.07 -1.44
CA PHE A 35 -13.97 -9.83 -1.53
C PHE A 35 -14.12 -11.11 -0.74
N SER A 36 -13.54 -12.19 -1.25
CA SER A 36 -13.46 -13.49 -0.60
C SER A 36 -12.01 -13.85 -0.33
N VAL A 37 -11.76 -14.49 0.80
CA VAL A 37 -10.44 -15.01 1.17
C VAL A 37 -10.43 -16.52 0.95
N ARG A 38 -9.54 -17.01 0.10
CA ARG A 38 -9.41 -18.43 -0.22
C ARG A 38 -8.03 -18.93 0.15
N TRP A 39 -7.98 -19.82 1.13
CA TRP A 39 -6.75 -20.52 1.49
C TRP A 39 -6.48 -21.65 0.49
N LEU A 40 -5.26 -21.68 -0.05
CA LEU A 40 -4.78 -22.76 -0.93
C LEU A 40 -4.14 -23.90 -0.14
N LYS A 41 -3.71 -23.59 1.10
CA LYS A 41 -3.13 -24.52 2.08
C LYS A 41 -3.84 -24.38 3.42
N GLU A 42 -3.49 -25.23 4.37
CA GLU A 42 -3.97 -25.08 5.74
C GLU A 42 -3.60 -23.69 6.28
N LYS A 43 -4.57 -23.04 6.90
CA LYS A 43 -4.37 -21.73 7.53
C LYS A 43 -3.33 -21.87 8.64
N PRO A 44 -2.24 -21.09 8.61
CA PRO A 44 -1.22 -21.17 9.65
C PRO A 44 -1.80 -20.76 11.00
N THR A 45 -1.43 -21.50 12.04
CA THR A 45 -1.86 -21.22 13.43
C THR A 45 -1.09 -20.05 14.03
N GLU A 46 0.15 -19.86 13.60
CA GLU A 46 1.02 -18.77 14.07
C GLU A 46 1.71 -18.12 12.88
N MET A 47 1.68 -16.79 12.86
CA MET A 47 2.40 -15.97 11.91
C MET A 47 3.21 -14.90 12.67
N ASP A 48 4.49 -14.76 12.34
CA ASP A 48 5.34 -13.76 12.99
C ASP A 48 5.19 -12.39 12.32
N THR A 49 5.32 -12.37 11.01
CA THR A 49 5.34 -11.09 10.25
C THR A 49 4.48 -11.20 8.99
N LEU A 50 3.61 -10.22 8.81
CA LEU A 50 2.91 -9.98 7.56
C LEU A 50 3.52 -8.76 6.88
N ILE A 51 4.11 -8.96 5.70
CA ILE A 51 4.63 -7.88 4.87
C ILE A 51 3.60 -7.61 3.76
N LEU A 52 3.09 -6.39 3.66
CA LEU A 52 2.19 -5.97 2.58
C LEU A 52 2.90 -5.03 1.64
N VAL A 53 2.84 -5.31 0.34
CA VAL A 53 3.43 -4.47 -0.70
C VAL A 53 2.36 -3.97 -1.68
N GLU A 54 2.42 -2.67 -1.98
CA GLU A 54 1.50 -1.94 -2.84
C GLU A 54 2.27 -1.09 -3.85
N GLY A 55 1.96 -1.24 -5.14
CA GLY A 55 2.56 -0.49 -6.24
C GLY A 55 3.38 -1.36 -7.20
N GLU A 56 3.32 -1.04 -8.51
CA GLU A 56 3.88 -1.86 -9.58
C GLU A 56 5.37 -2.17 -9.39
N MET A 57 6.18 -1.17 -9.05
CA MET A 57 7.60 -1.34 -8.80
C MET A 57 7.89 -2.32 -7.64
N LEU A 58 7.10 -2.24 -6.56
CA LEU A 58 7.24 -3.12 -5.41
C LEU A 58 6.77 -4.55 -5.71
N ILE A 59 5.73 -4.69 -6.52
CA ILE A 59 5.25 -5.99 -7.02
C ILE A 59 6.34 -6.66 -7.85
N GLU A 60 6.97 -5.90 -8.75
CA GLU A 60 8.06 -6.41 -9.58
C GLU A 60 9.28 -6.79 -8.74
N PHE A 61 9.67 -5.94 -7.78
CA PHE A 61 10.71 -6.26 -6.80
C PHE A 61 10.40 -7.55 -6.04
N SER A 62 9.18 -7.67 -5.54
CA SER A 62 8.74 -8.86 -4.79
C SER A 62 8.82 -10.12 -5.63
N ARG A 63 8.37 -10.05 -6.90
CA ARG A 63 8.41 -11.17 -7.83
C ARG A 63 9.84 -11.61 -8.14
N GLN A 64 10.75 -10.66 -8.37
CA GLN A 64 12.14 -10.96 -8.71
C GLN A 64 12.97 -11.41 -7.52
N CYS A 65 12.75 -10.83 -6.34
CA CYS A 65 13.65 -11.01 -5.20
C CYS A 65 13.09 -11.92 -4.11
N LEU A 66 11.78 -11.99 -3.92
CA LEU A 66 11.19 -12.64 -2.76
C LEU A 66 10.36 -13.87 -3.11
N CYS A 67 9.66 -13.87 -4.26
CA CYS A 67 8.66 -14.88 -4.58
C CYS A 67 9.20 -16.05 -5.43
N GLN A 68 10.46 -16.04 -5.88
CA GLN A 68 10.95 -17.05 -6.83
C GLN A 68 10.80 -18.50 -6.34
N ASN A 69 10.97 -18.73 -5.04
CA ASN A 69 10.84 -20.05 -4.41
C ASN A 69 9.73 -20.07 -3.34
N SER A 70 8.87 -19.06 -3.35
CA SER A 70 7.80 -18.93 -2.36
C SER A 70 6.52 -19.54 -2.87
N GLU A 71 5.74 -20.12 -1.97
CA GLU A 71 4.48 -20.77 -2.30
C GLU A 71 3.31 -19.80 -2.06
N GLU A 72 2.35 -19.79 -3.00
CA GLU A 72 1.07 -19.14 -2.79
C GLU A 72 0.28 -19.90 -1.72
N VAL A 73 -0.09 -19.23 -0.64
CA VAL A 73 -0.81 -19.86 0.48
C VAL A 73 -2.24 -19.38 0.61
N CYS A 74 -2.51 -18.13 0.18
CA CYS A 74 -3.83 -17.55 0.28
C CYS A 74 -4.07 -16.53 -0.84
N LEU A 75 -5.30 -16.46 -1.31
CA LEU A 75 -5.77 -15.49 -2.33
C LEU A 75 -6.90 -14.66 -1.76
N VAL A 76 -6.93 -13.38 -2.09
CA VAL A 76 -8.11 -12.54 -1.95
C VAL A 76 -8.63 -12.22 -3.35
N GLU A 77 -9.86 -12.60 -3.62
CA GLU A 77 -10.49 -12.52 -4.94
C GLU A 77 -11.75 -11.65 -4.87
N ASP A 78 -12.09 -10.99 -5.97
CA ASP A 78 -13.37 -10.31 -6.12
C ASP A 78 -14.46 -11.28 -6.62
N GLU A 79 -15.67 -10.78 -6.84
CA GLU A 79 -16.82 -11.57 -7.34
C GLU A 79 -16.58 -12.17 -8.72
N ASP A 80 -15.67 -11.60 -9.52
CA ASP A 80 -15.28 -12.09 -10.83
C ASP A 80 -14.08 -13.06 -10.76
N GLU A 81 -13.74 -13.57 -9.57
CA GLU A 81 -12.57 -14.44 -9.33
C GLU A 81 -11.22 -13.79 -9.73
N ARG A 82 -11.17 -12.45 -9.78
CA ARG A 82 -9.91 -11.75 -10.06
C ARG A 82 -9.10 -11.65 -8.78
N LYS A 83 -7.84 -12.00 -8.86
CA LYS A 83 -6.90 -11.91 -7.73
C LYS A 83 -6.64 -10.45 -7.38
N MET A 84 -7.14 -10.01 -6.22
CA MET A 84 -6.93 -8.67 -5.68
C MET A 84 -5.67 -8.60 -4.83
N CYS A 85 -5.36 -9.65 -4.08
CA CYS A 85 -4.02 -9.85 -3.54
C CYS A 85 -3.68 -11.33 -3.42
N ILE A 86 -2.37 -11.61 -3.41
CA ILE A 86 -1.82 -12.95 -3.27
C ILE A 86 -0.91 -12.95 -2.05
N ILE A 87 -1.03 -13.95 -1.20
CA ILE A 87 -0.21 -14.10 -0.02
C ILE A 87 0.73 -15.28 -0.24
N TYR A 88 2.01 -15.00 -0.13
CA TYR A 88 3.10 -15.97 -0.24
C TYR A 88 3.70 -16.25 1.12
N GLN A 89 4.10 -17.48 1.37
CA GLN A 89 4.99 -17.81 2.48
C GLN A 89 6.44 -17.65 1.99
N VAL A 90 7.14 -16.65 2.50
CA VAL A 90 8.53 -16.33 2.09
C VAL A 90 9.53 -17.08 2.96
N ASN A 91 9.30 -17.08 4.27
CA ASN A 91 10.12 -17.78 5.25
C ASN A 91 9.20 -18.42 6.32
N ASN A 92 9.77 -19.19 7.23
CA ASN A 92 9.04 -19.67 8.41
C ASN A 92 8.53 -18.47 9.21
N GLY A 93 7.19 -18.37 9.33
CA GLY A 93 6.52 -17.30 10.06
C GLY A 93 6.41 -15.95 9.32
N THR A 94 7.03 -15.78 8.14
CA THR A 94 6.96 -14.55 7.35
C THR A 94 6.11 -14.74 6.10
N TYR A 95 5.09 -13.90 5.98
CA TYR A 95 4.15 -13.90 4.87
C TYR A 95 4.19 -12.58 4.12
N LEU A 96 4.15 -12.65 2.78
CA LEU A 96 4.17 -11.50 1.89
C LEU A 96 2.83 -11.38 1.17
N CYS A 97 2.08 -10.34 1.45
CA CYS A 97 0.84 -9.99 0.77
C CYS A 97 1.15 -9.01 -0.37
N VAL A 98 0.99 -9.46 -1.60
CA VAL A 98 1.23 -8.68 -2.82
C VAL A 98 -0.12 -8.21 -3.35
N VAL A 99 -0.35 -6.90 -3.34
CA VAL A 99 -1.60 -6.29 -3.82
C VAL A 99 -1.55 -6.18 -5.34
N SER A 100 -2.63 -6.58 -6.02
CA SER A 100 -2.72 -6.48 -7.48
C SER A 100 -2.57 -5.04 -7.99
N PRO A 101 -1.83 -4.79 -9.09
CA PRO A 101 -1.73 -3.47 -9.69
C PRO A 101 -3.06 -2.98 -10.27
N ARG A 102 -4.02 -3.88 -10.47
CA ARG A 102 -5.38 -3.57 -10.96
C ARG A 102 -6.37 -3.28 -9.83
N PHE A 103 -5.90 -3.28 -8.58
CA PHE A 103 -6.77 -2.99 -7.45
C PHE A 103 -7.20 -1.53 -7.45
N ASP A 104 -8.51 -1.30 -7.31
CA ASP A 104 -9.07 0.05 -7.23
C ASP A 104 -9.00 0.55 -5.77
N VAL A 105 -8.21 1.59 -5.55
CA VAL A 105 -7.90 2.18 -4.23
C VAL A 105 -9.15 2.59 -3.46
N LYS A 106 -10.28 2.89 -4.13
CA LYS A 106 -11.56 3.23 -3.46
C LYS A 106 -12.10 2.08 -2.60
N PHE A 107 -11.68 0.83 -2.86
CA PHE A 107 -12.07 -0.32 -2.06
C PHE A 107 -11.04 -0.69 -0.98
N SER A 108 -10.04 0.16 -0.72
CA SER A 108 -8.97 -0.12 0.26
C SER A 108 -9.50 -0.52 1.63
N GLY A 109 -10.53 0.17 2.13
CA GLY A 109 -11.14 -0.17 3.42
C GLY A 109 -11.75 -1.57 3.44
N LYS A 110 -12.43 -1.98 2.37
CA LYS A 110 -13.01 -3.33 2.25
C LYS A 110 -11.93 -4.42 2.18
N LEU A 111 -10.82 -4.16 1.49
CA LEU A 111 -9.71 -5.11 1.45
C LEU A 111 -9.03 -5.23 2.82
N VAL A 112 -8.80 -4.11 3.51
CA VAL A 112 -8.23 -4.11 4.87
C VAL A 112 -9.13 -4.89 5.82
N ASP A 113 -10.45 -4.70 5.76
CA ASP A 113 -11.42 -5.47 6.54
C ASP A 113 -11.31 -6.98 6.25
N LYS A 114 -11.19 -7.39 4.98
CA LYS A 114 -11.05 -8.80 4.61
C LYS A 114 -9.74 -9.45 5.06
N ILE A 115 -8.64 -8.69 5.09
CA ILE A 115 -7.35 -9.19 5.61
C ILE A 115 -7.15 -8.89 7.10
N SER A 116 -8.13 -8.28 7.77
CA SER A 116 -8.04 -7.91 9.18
C SER A 116 -7.75 -9.10 10.10
N GLU A 117 -8.37 -10.24 9.82
CA GLU A 117 -8.10 -11.47 10.57
C GLU A 117 -6.63 -11.91 10.47
N LEU A 118 -5.99 -11.70 9.31
CA LEU A 118 -4.56 -11.97 9.14
C LEU A 118 -3.73 -10.98 9.96
N ILE A 119 -4.08 -9.69 9.93
CA ILE A 119 -3.40 -8.63 10.67
C ILE A 119 -3.47 -8.88 12.18
N LEU A 120 -4.61 -9.39 12.68
CA LEU A 120 -4.81 -9.71 14.09
C LEU A 120 -4.00 -10.93 14.55
N ASN A 121 -3.69 -11.86 13.63
CA ASN A 121 -3.03 -13.12 13.95
C ASN A 121 -1.50 -13.08 13.74
N VAL A 122 -0.92 -11.93 13.42
CA VAL A 122 0.53 -11.76 13.28
C VAL A 122 1.10 -10.98 14.47
N LYS A 123 2.37 -11.24 14.81
CA LYS A 123 3.07 -10.48 15.85
C LYS A 123 3.37 -9.06 15.41
N CYS A 124 3.60 -8.84 14.11
CA CYS A 124 3.80 -7.50 13.54
C CYS A 124 3.42 -7.44 12.07
N THR A 125 3.02 -6.24 11.64
CA THR A 125 2.71 -5.95 10.24
C THR A 125 3.66 -4.90 9.68
N ILE A 126 4.19 -5.14 8.49
CA ILE A 126 5.06 -4.22 7.77
C ILE A 126 4.40 -3.92 6.43
N SER A 127 4.04 -2.67 6.19
CA SER A 127 3.48 -2.24 4.91
C SER A 127 4.52 -1.45 4.13
N ILE A 128 4.57 -1.63 2.82
CA ILE A 128 5.50 -0.92 1.95
C ILE A 128 4.73 -0.37 0.74
N THR A 129 4.85 0.93 0.49
CA THR A 129 4.28 1.60 -0.67
C THR A 129 5.34 2.45 -1.38
N CYS A 130 5.10 2.78 -2.65
CA CYS A 130 5.99 3.59 -3.45
C CYS A 130 5.31 4.88 -3.89
N ARG A 131 6.04 5.99 -3.87
CA ARG A 131 5.59 7.32 -4.28
C ARG A 131 6.67 8.00 -5.13
N HIS A 132 6.23 8.82 -6.08
CA HIS A 132 7.16 9.63 -6.84
C HIS A 132 7.74 10.75 -5.95
N MET A 133 9.04 11.03 -6.11
CA MET A 133 9.76 12.03 -5.32
C MET A 133 9.14 13.43 -5.38
N SER A 134 8.42 13.76 -6.45
CA SER A 134 7.71 15.04 -6.56
C SER A 134 6.58 15.21 -5.53
N GLN A 135 6.07 14.12 -4.98
CA GLN A 135 5.03 14.15 -3.95
C GLN A 135 5.61 14.37 -2.54
N PHE A 136 6.92 14.20 -2.38
CA PHE A 136 7.59 14.42 -1.10
C PHE A 136 7.73 15.90 -0.80
N LYS A 137 7.11 16.33 0.28
CA LYS A 137 7.14 17.72 0.77
C LYS A 137 8.17 17.83 1.89
N CYS A 138 9.24 18.55 1.62
CA CYS A 138 10.31 18.79 2.58
C CYS A 138 10.95 20.15 2.32
N LYS A 139 11.69 20.67 3.31
CA LYS A 139 12.49 21.90 3.15
C LYS A 139 13.70 21.64 2.26
N ASP A 140 14.44 20.56 2.57
CA ASP A 140 15.66 20.18 1.88
C ASP A 140 15.43 18.83 1.20
N ARG A 141 15.37 18.81 -0.13
CA ARG A 141 15.18 17.57 -0.89
C ARG A 141 16.42 16.69 -0.78
N PRO A 142 16.26 15.40 -0.49
CA PRO A 142 17.36 14.45 -0.63
C PRO A 142 17.91 14.46 -2.06
N THR A 143 19.22 14.41 -2.19
CA THR A 143 19.92 14.39 -3.50
C THR A 143 20.02 12.98 -4.09
N VAL A 144 19.57 11.97 -3.34
CA VAL A 144 19.59 10.58 -3.76
C VAL A 144 18.35 10.25 -4.59
N PRO A 145 18.45 9.38 -5.62
CA PRO A 145 17.35 9.07 -6.54
C PRO A 145 16.22 8.27 -5.89
N SER A 146 16.51 7.57 -4.79
CA SER A 146 15.51 6.85 -4.01
C SER A 146 15.85 6.81 -2.52
N PHE A 147 14.85 6.85 -1.67
CA PHE A 147 15.01 6.77 -0.22
C PHE A 147 13.72 6.31 0.46
N LEU A 148 13.86 5.78 1.66
CA LEU A 148 12.74 5.38 2.51
C LEU A 148 12.40 6.44 3.55
N ARG A 149 11.11 6.53 3.86
CA ARG A 149 10.55 7.19 5.04
C ARG A 149 9.60 6.22 5.73
N MET A 150 9.41 6.40 7.01
CA MET A 150 8.68 5.47 7.83
C MET A 150 7.58 6.18 8.62
N LEU A 151 6.44 5.51 8.76
CA LEU A 151 5.43 5.77 9.78
C LEU A 151 5.29 4.50 10.62
N ARG A 152 4.94 4.64 11.89
CA ARG A 152 4.75 3.49 12.77
C ARG A 152 3.61 3.74 13.75
N THR A 153 2.98 2.64 14.20
CA THR A 153 2.06 2.68 15.31
C THR A 153 2.80 2.92 16.63
N LYS A 154 2.09 3.28 17.67
CA LYS A 154 2.66 3.40 19.03
C LYS A 154 3.38 2.12 19.45
N HIS A 155 2.84 0.95 19.10
CA HIS A 155 3.41 -0.36 19.43
C HIS A 155 4.45 -0.85 18.39
N GLY A 156 4.62 -0.14 17.27
CA GLY A 156 5.58 -0.46 16.21
C GLY A 156 7.02 -0.03 16.49
N GLU A 157 7.28 0.60 17.65
CA GLU A 157 8.63 1.08 18.01
C GLU A 157 9.65 -0.04 18.13
N SER A 158 9.25 -1.20 18.62
CA SER A 158 10.12 -2.36 18.79
C SER A 158 10.54 -3.04 17.48
N ILE A 159 9.80 -2.79 16.37
CA ILE A 159 10.05 -3.39 15.06
C ILE A 159 11.01 -2.53 14.24
N SER A 160 10.93 -1.21 14.42
CA SER A 160 11.69 -0.25 13.64
C SER A 160 13.11 -0.05 14.20
N SER A 161 14.08 0.09 13.28
CA SER A 161 15.44 0.46 13.65
C SER A 161 15.51 1.94 14.04
N SER A 162 16.35 2.29 15.02
CA SER A 162 16.60 3.68 15.41
C SER A 162 17.25 4.54 14.32
N LYS A 163 17.73 3.90 13.24
CA LYS A 163 18.37 4.59 12.09
C LYS A 163 17.37 5.01 11.02
N GLU A 164 16.12 4.55 11.10
CA GLU A 164 15.10 4.85 10.10
C GLU A 164 14.51 6.24 10.34
N ILE A 165 14.27 6.97 9.24
CA ILE A 165 13.80 8.35 9.30
C ILE A 165 12.28 8.37 9.20
N LEU A 166 11.64 8.97 10.21
CA LEU A 166 10.20 9.17 10.20
C LEU A 166 9.77 10.09 9.05
N LEU A 167 8.59 9.83 8.52
CA LEU A 167 7.98 10.69 7.52
C LEU A 167 7.54 11.99 8.18
N GLU A 168 8.13 13.09 7.74
CA GLU A 168 7.86 14.42 8.24
C GLU A 168 6.53 15.00 7.70
N GLN A 169 5.91 15.87 8.50
CA GLN A 169 4.76 16.65 8.04
C GLN A 169 5.21 17.72 7.03
N PRO A 170 4.40 18.06 6.01
CA PRO A 170 2.97 17.74 5.84
C PRO A 170 2.69 16.57 4.86
N ASN A 171 3.56 15.57 4.80
CA ASN A 171 3.36 14.43 3.92
C ASN A 171 2.18 13.56 4.39
N ILE A 172 1.39 13.09 3.42
CA ILE A 172 0.22 12.24 3.66
C ILE A 172 0.36 10.98 2.83
N VAL A 173 0.12 9.83 3.44
CA VAL A 173 0.10 8.52 2.76
C VAL A 173 -1.34 8.05 2.65
N TYR A 174 -1.68 7.46 1.53
CA TYR A 174 -3.01 6.90 1.24
C TYR A 174 -2.84 5.52 0.57
N GLY A 175 -3.93 4.79 0.41
CA GLY A 175 -3.94 3.45 -0.18
C GLY A 175 -4.06 2.36 0.87
N ILE A 176 -3.87 1.12 0.45
CA ILE A 176 -4.04 -0.06 1.30
C ILE A 176 -2.99 -0.08 2.42
N ALA A 177 -1.74 0.23 2.09
CA ALA A 177 -0.65 0.26 3.06
C ALA A 177 -0.93 1.23 4.22
N ALA A 178 -1.49 2.42 3.91
CA ALA A 178 -1.91 3.38 4.93
C ALA A 178 -3.14 2.89 5.71
N GLY A 179 -4.08 2.23 5.03
CA GLY A 179 -5.25 1.62 5.66
C GLY A 179 -4.87 0.55 6.68
N VAL A 180 -3.91 -0.32 6.33
CA VAL A 180 -3.38 -1.35 7.25
C VAL A 180 -2.71 -0.72 8.47
N LEU A 181 -1.88 0.32 8.28
CA LEU A 181 -1.26 1.02 9.41
C LEU A 181 -2.31 1.66 10.33
N SER A 182 -3.34 2.31 9.74
CA SER A 182 -4.42 2.95 10.50
C SER A 182 -5.25 1.93 11.27
N TYR A 183 -5.54 0.77 10.65
CA TYR A 183 -6.23 -0.32 11.31
C TYR A 183 -5.40 -0.89 12.47
N ALA A 184 -4.10 -1.11 12.25
CA ALA A 184 -3.20 -1.61 13.28
C ALA A 184 -3.06 -0.62 14.45
N GLU A 185 -3.01 0.71 14.19
CA GLU A 185 -3.01 1.72 15.26
C GLU A 185 -4.29 1.69 16.07
N PHE A 186 -5.47 1.58 15.39
CA PHE A 186 -6.75 1.49 16.07
C PHE A 186 -6.85 0.23 16.95
N MET A 187 -6.31 -0.89 16.48
CA MET A 187 -6.29 -2.17 17.20
C MET A 187 -5.12 -2.32 18.17
N GLU A 188 -4.31 -1.27 18.37
CA GLU A 188 -3.13 -1.26 19.24
C GLU A 188 -2.09 -2.33 18.89
N LEU A 189 -1.95 -2.66 17.58
CA LEU A 189 -1.03 -3.68 17.09
C LEU A 189 0.31 -3.07 16.65
N PRO A 190 1.42 -3.84 16.76
CA PRO A 190 2.71 -3.43 16.24
C PRO A 190 2.70 -3.37 14.71
N SER A 191 2.89 -2.17 14.14
CA SER A 191 2.93 -2.00 12.69
C SER A 191 3.85 -0.86 12.27
N VAL A 192 4.47 -1.04 11.09
CA VAL A 192 5.33 -0.06 10.44
C VAL A 192 4.95 0.06 8.97
N LEU A 193 4.90 1.28 8.46
CA LEU A 193 4.69 1.58 7.05
C LEU A 193 5.95 2.27 6.49
N TYR A 194 6.55 1.67 5.49
CA TYR A 194 7.63 2.27 4.71
C TYR A 194 7.10 2.87 3.41
N VAL A 195 7.51 4.10 3.14
CA VAL A 195 7.24 4.80 1.89
C VAL A 195 8.54 4.95 1.13
N LEU A 196 8.66 4.24 0.01
CA LEU A 196 9.76 4.43 -0.92
C LEU A 196 9.46 5.63 -1.80
N TYR A 197 10.26 6.67 -1.69
CA TYR A 197 10.26 7.78 -2.63
C TYR A 197 11.31 7.55 -3.71
N THR A 198 10.92 7.66 -4.97
CA THR A 198 11.80 7.46 -6.11
C THR A 198 11.51 8.48 -7.21
N ASP A 199 12.51 8.80 -8.02
CA ASP A 199 12.38 9.67 -9.19
C ASP A 199 11.86 8.93 -10.43
N SER A 200 11.93 7.59 -10.41
CA SER A 200 11.45 6.72 -11.47
C SER A 200 10.76 5.49 -10.89
N PHE A 201 9.65 5.07 -11.50
CA PHE A 201 8.98 3.81 -11.15
C PHE A 201 9.57 2.58 -11.88
N VAL A 202 10.68 2.77 -12.59
CA VAL A 202 11.42 1.65 -13.18
C VAL A 202 12.28 1.01 -12.12
N LEU A 203 12.17 -0.30 -11.98
CA LEU A 203 13.00 -1.06 -11.05
C LEU A 203 14.39 -1.24 -11.64
N ASP A 204 15.36 -0.53 -11.10
CA ASP A 204 16.78 -0.66 -11.39
C ASP A 204 17.59 -0.84 -10.10
N SER A 205 18.88 -1.05 -10.23
CA SER A 205 19.75 -1.30 -9.08
C SER A 205 19.84 -0.13 -8.12
N VAL A 206 19.65 1.09 -8.60
CA VAL A 206 19.72 2.32 -7.77
C VAL A 206 18.40 2.53 -7.01
N SER A 207 17.29 2.41 -7.69
CA SER A 207 15.97 2.56 -7.09
C SER A 207 15.64 1.41 -6.12
N ALA A 208 16.18 0.21 -6.36
CA ALA A 208 16.00 -0.96 -5.51
C ALA A 208 16.90 -0.97 -4.27
N GLU A 209 17.99 -0.21 -4.22
CA GLU A 209 18.97 -0.25 -3.12
C GLU A 209 18.32 -0.08 -1.72
N PRO A 210 17.43 0.90 -1.48
CA PRO A 210 16.78 1.04 -0.18
C PRO A 210 15.93 -0.17 0.21
N LEU A 211 15.28 -0.82 -0.77
CA LEU A 211 14.48 -2.03 -0.54
C LEU A 211 15.37 -3.22 -0.20
N LEU A 212 16.47 -3.41 -0.94
CA LEU A 212 17.43 -4.48 -0.64
C LEU A 212 17.95 -4.37 0.79
N LYS A 213 18.33 -3.16 1.22
CA LYS A 213 18.76 -2.91 2.61
C LYS A 213 17.66 -3.21 3.61
N LEU A 214 16.43 -2.77 3.35
CA LEU A 214 15.28 -3.00 4.22
C LEU A 214 15.00 -4.51 4.38
N PHE A 215 14.85 -5.25 3.29
CA PHE A 215 14.56 -6.68 3.33
C PHE A 215 15.70 -7.51 3.91
N THR A 216 16.95 -7.09 3.70
CA THR A 216 18.11 -7.71 4.38
C THR A 216 18.04 -7.50 5.89
N THR A 217 17.66 -6.30 6.36
CA THR A 217 17.49 -6.02 7.80
C THR A 217 16.36 -6.85 8.41
N MET A 218 15.32 -7.14 7.63
CA MET A 218 14.20 -8.01 8.03
C MET A 218 14.54 -9.51 7.94
N ASN A 219 15.78 -9.88 7.64
CA ASN A 219 16.22 -11.27 7.44
C ASN A 219 15.44 -12.04 6.36
N CYS A 220 14.90 -11.34 5.37
CA CYS A 220 14.27 -11.97 4.23
C CYS A 220 15.34 -12.51 3.26
N THR A 221 15.12 -13.75 2.77
CA THR A 221 16.00 -14.32 1.76
C THR A 221 15.76 -13.64 0.42
N LEU A 222 16.80 -13.00 -0.14
CA LEU A 222 16.74 -12.36 -1.44
C LEU A 222 17.39 -13.25 -2.50
N HIS A 223 16.66 -13.55 -3.58
CA HIS A 223 17.11 -14.46 -4.63
C HIS A 223 17.85 -13.77 -5.77
N ASN A 224 17.34 -12.64 -6.26
CA ASN A 224 17.95 -11.87 -7.34
C ASN A 224 18.16 -10.42 -6.87
N THR A 225 19.41 -9.95 -6.95
CA THR A 225 19.76 -8.58 -6.53
C THR A 225 20.27 -7.72 -7.68
N THR A 226 20.28 -8.26 -8.91
CA THR A 226 20.68 -7.53 -10.11
C THR A 226 19.46 -7.20 -10.96
N PHE A 227 19.19 -5.91 -11.13
CA PHE A 227 18.08 -5.43 -11.92
C PHE A 227 18.60 -4.89 -13.25
N THR A 228 18.21 -5.54 -14.33
CA THR A 228 18.33 -4.99 -15.68
C THR A 228 17.05 -4.19 -15.91
N GLY A 229 17.16 -2.86 -15.99
CA GLY A 229 16.02 -1.99 -16.24
C GLY A 229 15.35 -2.31 -17.59
N GLU A 230 14.53 -3.33 -17.62
CA GLU A 230 13.64 -3.56 -18.75
C GLU A 230 12.56 -2.48 -18.70
N ASN A 231 12.65 -1.58 -19.68
CA ASN A 231 11.71 -0.50 -19.85
C ASN A 231 10.28 -1.02 -19.96
N PHE A 232 9.47 -0.83 -18.92
CA PHE A 232 8.01 -1.05 -18.95
C PHE A 232 7.31 -0.23 -20.06
N PHE A 233 8.01 0.77 -20.62
CA PHE A 233 7.52 1.61 -21.73
C PHE A 233 7.38 0.86 -23.07
N ASN A 234 7.90 -0.35 -23.21
CA ASN A 234 7.78 -1.12 -24.47
C ASN A 234 6.48 -1.91 -24.63
N LYS A 235 5.53 -1.82 -23.69
CA LYS A 235 4.20 -2.46 -23.84
C LYS A 235 3.10 -1.56 -24.40
N GLY A 236 3.43 -0.38 -24.84
CA GLY A 236 2.51 0.53 -25.47
C GLY A 236 3.21 1.39 -26.51
N ASN A 237 3.46 0.85 -27.70
CA ASN A 237 3.72 1.70 -28.86
C ASN A 237 2.45 2.51 -29.14
N LEU A 238 2.39 3.72 -28.60
CA LEU A 238 1.29 4.67 -28.80
C LEU A 238 1.42 5.45 -30.11
N TYR A 239 2.37 5.08 -30.97
CA TYR A 239 2.56 5.67 -32.29
C TYR A 239 2.85 4.58 -33.32
N MET A 240 1.84 3.95 -33.84
CA MET A 240 1.69 3.46 -35.20
C MET A 240 0.25 3.70 -35.65
#